data_17fe73fd7e6affce23e617b7c4753266
#
_entry.id   17fe73fd7e6affce23e617b7c4753266
#
_cell.length_a   1.000
_cell.length_b   1.000
_cell.length_c   1.000
_cell.angle_alpha   90.00
_cell.angle_beta   90.00
_cell.angle_gamma   90.00
#
_symmetry.space_group_name_H-M   'P 1'
#
loop_
_entity.id
_entity.type
_entity.pdbx_description
1 polymer ?
#
loop_
_entity_poly.entity_id
_entity_poly.type
_entity_poly.pdbx_seq_one_letter_code
_entity_poly.pdbx_strand_id
1 'polypeptide(L)'
;SNKAWATKLPFFSKLNYQTEMTKFTYILSLFVSSGYSLIDAVDVILQSIDHPLLKDKVVHVKERMLEGESLSKALVNEGVYDQGYGALLMAADESGHQDEVLKTLSKHYKEDLERMLSSFLNRLEPTMIAGLSLLVGFVLISIMLPLMNVLQTLG
;
A
#
# COMPACT_ATOMS: atom_id res chain seq x y z
N SER A 1 19.42 4.35 -3.00
CA SER A 1 19.52 4.91 -1.64
C SER A 1 18.25 5.62 -1.18
N ASN A 2 17.49 6.24 -2.09
CA ASN A 2 16.25 6.96 -1.74
C ASN A 2 15.10 6.04 -1.29
N LYS A 3 15.16 4.74 -1.58
CA LYS A 3 14.15 3.77 -1.14
C LYS A 3 14.44 3.16 0.24
N ALA A 4 15.65 3.30 0.75
CA ALA A 4 16.03 2.69 2.04
C ALA A 4 15.39 3.38 3.24
N TRP A 5 15.21 4.71 3.21
CA TRP A 5 14.53 5.45 4.27
C TRP A 5 13.00 5.27 4.21
N ALA A 6 12.43 5.13 3.01
CA ALA A 6 11.02 4.84 2.83
C ALA A 6 10.63 3.47 3.41
N THR A 7 11.51 2.47 3.35
CA THR A 7 11.30 1.16 3.98
C THR A 7 11.48 1.17 5.49
N LYS A 8 12.17 2.18 6.03
CA LYS A 8 12.38 2.33 7.49
C LYS A 8 11.20 2.98 8.21
N LEU A 9 10.36 3.72 7.50
CA LEU A 9 9.16 4.33 8.07
C LEU A 9 7.99 3.35 7.91
N PRO A 10 7.36 2.88 9.02
CA PRO A 10 6.33 1.84 8.94
C PRO A 10 5.11 2.25 8.12
N PHE A 11 4.78 3.54 8.08
CA PHE A 11 3.69 4.07 7.27
C PHE A 11 3.97 3.95 5.76
N PHE A 12 5.15 4.38 5.32
CA PHE A 12 5.54 4.32 3.89
C PHE A 12 5.70 2.88 3.40
N SER A 13 6.23 2.00 4.23
CA SER A 13 6.32 0.58 3.91
C SER A 13 4.94 -0.04 3.73
N LYS A 14 4.00 0.26 4.64
CA LYS A 14 2.62 -0.21 4.58
C LYS A 14 1.89 0.35 3.36
N LEU A 15 2.07 1.65 3.07
CA LEU A 15 1.49 2.31 1.91
C LEU A 15 2.01 1.70 0.61
N ASN A 16 3.31 1.45 0.51
CA ASN A 16 3.93 0.84 -0.66
C ASN A 16 3.40 -0.58 -0.89
N TYR A 17 3.31 -1.39 0.16
CA TYR A 17 2.74 -2.73 0.07
C TYR A 17 1.27 -2.69 -0.37
N GLN A 18 0.48 -1.80 0.21
CA GLN A 18 -0.93 -1.61 -0.16
C GLN A 18 -1.09 -1.19 -1.62
N THR A 19 -0.23 -0.30 -2.10
CA THR A 19 -0.20 0.13 -3.51
C THR A 19 0.11 -1.03 -4.44
N GLU A 20 1.11 -1.83 -4.10
CA GLU A 20 1.49 -3.01 -4.88
C GLU A 20 0.39 -4.08 -4.88
N MET A 21 -0.26 -4.32 -3.74
CA MET A 21 -1.38 -5.26 -3.65
C MET A 21 -2.59 -4.79 -4.44
N THR A 22 -2.87 -3.48 -4.45
CA THR A 22 -3.93 -2.89 -5.26
C THR A 22 -3.67 -3.10 -6.75
N LYS A 23 -2.46 -2.80 -7.19
CA LYS A 23 -2.01 -3.01 -8.58
C LYS A 23 -2.07 -4.50 -8.97
N PHE A 24 -1.54 -5.36 -8.14
CA PHE A 24 -1.53 -6.81 -8.33
C PHE A 24 -2.94 -7.37 -8.52
N THR A 25 -3.84 -7.04 -7.58
CA THR A 25 -5.22 -7.53 -7.58
C THR A 25 -5.99 -7.03 -8.81
N TYR A 26 -5.79 -5.76 -9.18
CA TYR A 26 -6.41 -5.17 -10.36
C TYR A 26 -5.97 -5.87 -11.65
N ILE A 27 -4.68 -6.03 -11.86
CA ILE A 27 -4.13 -6.69 -13.05
C ILE A 27 -4.60 -8.16 -13.12
N LEU A 28 -4.55 -8.85 -11.98
CA LEU A 28 -5.01 -10.23 -11.89
C LEU A 28 -6.50 -10.35 -12.25
N SER A 29 -7.33 -9.44 -11.77
CA SER A 29 -8.77 -9.43 -12.09
C SER A 29 -9.03 -9.24 -13.59
N LEU A 30 -8.24 -8.41 -14.26
CA LEU A 30 -8.34 -8.20 -15.70
C LEU A 30 -7.98 -9.47 -16.48
N PHE A 31 -6.91 -10.15 -16.13
CA PHE A 31 -6.50 -11.37 -16.80
C PHE A 31 -7.49 -12.52 -16.61
N VAL A 32 -7.97 -12.70 -15.38
CA VAL A 32 -8.97 -13.74 -15.08
C VAL A 32 -10.27 -13.47 -15.84
N SER A 33 -10.73 -12.22 -15.88
CA SER A 33 -11.94 -11.83 -16.62
C SER A 33 -11.82 -12.02 -18.13
N SER A 34 -10.61 -11.88 -18.68
CA SER A 34 -10.38 -12.01 -20.12
C SER A 34 -10.22 -13.46 -20.59
N GLY A 35 -10.16 -14.42 -19.66
CA GLY A 35 -9.91 -15.82 -20.00
C GLY A 35 -8.49 -16.12 -20.46
N TYR A 36 -7.54 -15.22 -20.13
CA TYR A 36 -6.14 -15.37 -20.48
C TYR A 36 -5.48 -16.51 -19.68
N SER A 37 -4.39 -17.08 -20.21
CA SER A 37 -3.60 -18.06 -19.47
C SER A 37 -3.14 -17.50 -18.13
N LEU A 38 -3.50 -18.14 -17.02
CA LEU A 38 -3.21 -17.66 -15.68
C LEU A 38 -1.71 -17.68 -15.37
N ILE A 39 -0.99 -18.66 -15.90
CA ILE A 39 0.48 -18.74 -15.74
C ILE A 39 1.16 -17.57 -16.45
N ASP A 40 0.73 -17.28 -17.69
CA ASP A 40 1.25 -16.12 -18.43
C ASP A 40 0.89 -14.79 -17.75
N ALA A 41 -0.32 -14.72 -17.19
CA ALA A 41 -0.76 -13.57 -16.41
C ALA A 41 0.16 -13.32 -15.20
N VAL A 42 0.50 -14.36 -14.47
CA VAL A 42 1.42 -14.26 -13.32
C VAL A 42 2.82 -13.81 -13.77
N ASP A 43 3.29 -14.26 -14.92
CA ASP A 43 4.56 -13.80 -15.49
C ASP A 43 4.57 -12.30 -15.79
N VAL A 44 3.51 -11.80 -16.41
CA VAL A 44 3.38 -10.37 -16.70
C VAL A 44 3.31 -9.57 -15.41
N ILE A 45 2.56 -10.04 -14.42
CA ILE A 45 2.43 -9.40 -13.12
C ILE A 45 3.78 -9.35 -12.39
N LEU A 46 4.56 -10.43 -12.43
CA LEU A 46 5.90 -10.48 -11.82
C LEU A 46 6.83 -9.39 -12.34
N GLN A 47 6.71 -9.03 -13.62
CA GLN A 47 7.47 -7.94 -14.20
C GLN A 47 7.04 -6.56 -13.72
N SER A 48 5.83 -6.45 -13.20
CA SER A 48 5.23 -5.19 -12.75
C SER A 48 5.38 -4.93 -11.25
N ILE A 49 5.73 -5.96 -10.46
CA ILE A 49 5.84 -5.86 -9.00
C ILE A 49 7.23 -5.39 -8.63
N ASP A 50 7.30 -4.32 -7.84
CA ASP A 50 8.56 -3.78 -7.31
C ASP A 50 8.78 -4.14 -5.84
N HIS A 51 7.73 -4.41 -5.07
CA HIS A 51 7.84 -4.72 -3.65
C HIS A 51 8.44 -6.12 -3.43
N PRO A 52 9.60 -6.24 -2.75
CA PRO A 52 10.33 -7.52 -2.66
C PRO A 52 9.53 -8.64 -2.01
N LEU A 53 8.81 -8.35 -0.94
CA LEU A 53 8.02 -9.35 -0.21
C LEU A 53 6.88 -9.90 -1.08
N LEU A 54 6.16 -9.04 -1.79
CA LEU A 54 5.08 -9.46 -2.66
C LEU A 54 5.63 -10.23 -3.87
N LYS A 55 6.71 -9.76 -4.44
CA LYS A 55 7.38 -10.43 -5.56
C LYS A 55 7.79 -11.85 -5.20
N ASP A 56 8.38 -12.03 -4.04
CA ASP A 56 8.77 -13.34 -3.52
C ASP A 56 7.57 -14.28 -3.40
N LYS A 57 6.48 -13.82 -2.79
CA LYS A 57 5.24 -14.59 -2.69
C LYS A 57 4.67 -14.98 -4.05
N VAL A 58 4.66 -14.07 -5.00
CA VAL A 58 4.10 -14.32 -6.34
C VAL A 58 4.98 -15.28 -7.15
N VAL A 59 6.29 -15.26 -6.97
CA VAL A 59 7.20 -16.27 -7.54
C VAL A 59 6.79 -17.67 -7.05
N HIS A 60 6.58 -17.83 -5.75
CA HIS A 60 6.15 -19.11 -5.19
C HIS A 60 4.73 -19.51 -5.64
N VAL A 61 3.84 -18.54 -5.82
CA VAL A 61 2.52 -18.81 -6.42
C VAL A 61 2.68 -19.41 -7.82
N LYS A 62 3.54 -18.86 -8.64
CA LYS A 62 3.82 -19.39 -9.97
C LYS A 62 4.36 -20.82 -9.90
N GLU A 63 5.33 -21.08 -9.02
CA GLU A 63 5.89 -22.42 -8.83
C GLU A 63 4.81 -23.44 -8.48
N ARG A 64 3.92 -23.10 -7.54
CA ARG A 64 2.79 -23.97 -7.16
C ARG A 64 1.83 -24.22 -8.31
N MET A 65 1.54 -23.20 -9.11
CA MET A 65 0.69 -23.34 -10.28
C MET A 65 1.31 -24.27 -11.32
N LEU A 66 2.62 -24.18 -11.52
CA LEU A 66 3.36 -25.09 -12.42
C LEU A 66 3.33 -26.54 -11.91
N GLU A 67 3.22 -26.75 -10.61
CA GLU A 67 3.03 -28.07 -9.99
C GLU A 67 1.59 -28.58 -10.06
N GLY A 68 0.65 -27.78 -10.57
CA GLY A 68 -0.74 -28.15 -10.76
C GLY A 68 -1.72 -27.58 -9.76
N GLU A 69 -1.30 -26.73 -8.82
CA GLU A 69 -2.24 -26.04 -7.93
C GLU A 69 -3.06 -25.00 -8.70
N SER A 70 -4.31 -24.81 -8.28
CA SER A 70 -5.13 -23.71 -8.79
C SER A 70 -4.57 -22.36 -8.33
N LEU A 71 -4.86 -21.30 -9.09
CA LEU A 71 -4.45 -19.94 -8.73
C LEU A 71 -4.93 -19.57 -7.32
N SER A 72 -6.20 -19.81 -7.01
CA SER A 72 -6.76 -19.47 -5.69
C SER A 72 -6.05 -20.19 -4.56
N LYS A 73 -5.81 -21.47 -4.71
CA LYS A 73 -5.11 -22.28 -3.71
C LYS A 73 -3.66 -21.83 -3.52
N ALA A 74 -2.96 -21.53 -4.61
CA ALA A 74 -1.60 -21.03 -4.56
C ALA A 74 -1.52 -19.66 -3.86
N LEU A 75 -2.44 -18.74 -4.16
CA LEU A 75 -2.53 -17.43 -3.50
C LEU A 75 -2.76 -17.56 -2.00
N VAL A 76 -3.64 -18.47 -1.59
CA VAL A 76 -3.93 -18.73 -0.17
C VAL A 76 -2.73 -19.34 0.53
N ASN A 77 -2.11 -20.36 -0.07
CA ASN A 77 -0.98 -21.08 0.52
C ASN A 77 0.26 -20.19 0.70
N GLU A 78 0.47 -19.22 -0.18
CA GLU A 78 1.57 -18.27 -0.08
C GLU A 78 1.22 -17.03 0.77
N GLY A 79 -0.01 -16.96 1.28
CA GLY A 79 -0.42 -15.86 2.15
C GLY A 79 -0.42 -14.50 1.44
N VAL A 80 -0.79 -14.46 0.15
CA VAL A 80 -0.93 -13.22 -0.61
C VAL A 80 -2.12 -12.42 -0.08
N TYR A 81 -3.23 -13.09 0.21
CA TYR A 81 -4.41 -12.50 0.82
C TYR A 81 -4.61 -13.03 2.24
N ASP A 82 -5.32 -12.27 3.06
CA ASP A 82 -5.70 -12.71 4.40
C ASP A 82 -6.68 -13.89 4.35
N GLN A 83 -6.99 -14.47 5.51
CA GLN A 83 -7.85 -15.65 5.60
C GLN A 83 -9.26 -15.39 5.08
N GLY A 84 -9.82 -14.20 5.30
CA GLY A 84 -11.16 -13.86 4.83
C GLY A 84 -11.25 -13.80 3.31
N TYR A 85 -10.35 -13.08 2.68
CA TYR A 85 -10.26 -12.99 1.23
C TYR A 85 -9.85 -14.33 0.61
N GLY A 86 -8.96 -15.04 1.26
CA GLY A 86 -8.55 -16.38 0.83
C GLY A 86 -9.71 -17.36 0.78
N ALA A 87 -10.57 -17.37 1.79
CA ALA A 87 -11.76 -18.20 1.82
C ALA A 87 -12.74 -17.85 0.70
N LEU A 88 -12.93 -16.56 0.42
CA LEU A 88 -13.77 -16.10 -0.69
C LEU A 88 -13.23 -16.59 -2.05
N LEU A 89 -11.91 -16.49 -2.26
CA LEU A 89 -11.26 -16.95 -3.48
C LEU A 89 -11.41 -18.46 -3.68
N MET A 90 -11.24 -19.23 -2.61
CA MET A 90 -11.40 -20.68 -2.66
C MET A 90 -12.83 -21.10 -2.99
N ALA A 91 -13.82 -20.45 -2.37
CA ALA A 91 -15.23 -20.70 -2.66
C ALA A 91 -15.58 -20.29 -4.11
N ALA A 92 -15.03 -19.20 -4.60
CA ALA A 92 -15.23 -18.72 -5.97
C ALA A 92 -14.60 -19.67 -7.00
N ASP A 93 -13.47 -20.27 -6.68
CA ASP A 93 -12.79 -21.24 -7.54
C ASP A 93 -13.68 -22.47 -7.79
N GLU A 94 -14.33 -22.96 -6.74
CA GLU A 94 -15.26 -24.09 -6.83
C GLU A 94 -16.54 -23.77 -7.62
N SER A 95 -17.02 -22.53 -7.53
CA SER A 95 -18.28 -22.10 -8.16
C SER A 95 -18.11 -21.46 -9.54
N GLY A 96 -16.88 -21.20 -9.97
CA GLY A 96 -16.58 -20.54 -11.24
C GLY A 96 -16.78 -19.01 -11.24
N HIS A 97 -16.87 -18.38 -10.05
CA HIS A 97 -17.08 -16.93 -9.90
C HIS A 97 -15.80 -16.19 -9.47
N GLN A 98 -14.64 -16.74 -9.81
CA GLN A 98 -13.33 -16.16 -9.45
C GLN A 98 -13.12 -14.75 -9.96
N ASP A 99 -13.60 -14.45 -11.16
CA ASP A 99 -13.53 -13.13 -11.77
C ASP A 99 -14.31 -12.07 -10.96
N GLU A 100 -15.50 -12.40 -10.49
CA GLU A 100 -16.33 -11.49 -9.67
C GLU A 100 -15.67 -11.20 -8.32
N VAL A 101 -15.13 -12.22 -7.67
CA VAL A 101 -14.44 -12.07 -6.38
C VAL A 101 -13.19 -11.22 -6.54
N LEU A 102 -12.39 -11.42 -7.58
CA LEU A 102 -11.20 -10.61 -7.84
C LEU A 102 -11.54 -9.17 -8.14
N LYS A 103 -12.62 -8.89 -8.86
CA LYS A 103 -13.11 -7.52 -9.08
C LYS A 103 -13.50 -6.85 -7.75
N THR A 104 -14.20 -7.57 -6.89
CA THR A 104 -14.59 -7.10 -5.56
C THR A 104 -13.36 -6.81 -4.69
N LEU A 105 -12.39 -7.72 -4.68
CA LEU A 105 -11.12 -7.53 -3.97
C LEU A 105 -10.35 -6.32 -4.49
N SER A 106 -10.28 -6.14 -5.81
CA SER A 106 -9.65 -4.99 -6.45
C SER A 106 -10.28 -3.69 -5.97
N LYS A 107 -11.61 -3.63 -5.92
CA LYS A 107 -12.35 -2.48 -5.42
C LYS A 107 -12.04 -2.20 -3.95
N HIS A 108 -12.03 -3.23 -3.09
CA HIS A 108 -11.72 -3.09 -1.67
C HIS A 108 -10.29 -2.59 -1.43
N TYR A 109 -9.31 -3.13 -2.14
CA TYR A 109 -7.92 -2.67 -2.04
C TYR A 109 -7.77 -1.22 -2.47
N LYS A 110 -8.45 -0.81 -3.55
CA LYS A 110 -8.45 0.57 -4.03
C LYS A 110 -9.08 1.51 -3.00
N GLU A 111 -10.23 1.15 -2.43
CA GLU A 111 -10.91 1.93 -1.39
C GLU A 111 -10.05 2.06 -0.13
N ASP A 112 -9.39 0.97 0.28
CA ASP A 112 -8.48 0.98 1.43
C ASP A 112 -7.26 1.87 1.18
N LEU A 113 -6.71 1.83 -0.03
CA LEU A 113 -5.62 2.72 -0.43
C LEU A 113 -6.03 4.19 -0.38
N GLU A 114 -7.20 4.51 -0.93
CA GLU A 114 -7.76 5.87 -0.89
C GLU A 114 -7.99 6.35 0.54
N ARG A 115 -8.48 5.48 1.43
CA ARG A 115 -8.64 5.79 2.86
C ARG A 115 -7.31 6.05 3.56
N MET A 116 -6.29 5.26 3.26
CA MET A 116 -4.93 5.47 3.80
C MET A 116 -4.37 6.82 3.37
N LEU A 117 -4.52 7.17 2.10
CA LEU A 117 -4.07 8.45 1.55
C LEU A 117 -4.84 9.62 2.15
N SER A 118 -6.16 9.51 2.24
CA SER A 118 -7.01 10.55 2.85
C SER A 118 -6.68 10.78 4.32
N SER A 119 -6.47 9.70 5.09
CA SER A 119 -6.06 9.79 6.49
C SER A 119 -4.72 10.48 6.64
N PHE A 120 -3.78 10.19 5.76
CA PHE A 120 -2.46 10.84 5.75
C PHE A 120 -2.59 12.34 5.45
N LEU A 121 -3.32 12.70 4.40
CA LEU A 121 -3.55 14.11 4.04
C LEU A 121 -4.27 14.88 5.14
N ASN A 122 -5.28 14.28 5.77
CA ASN A 122 -6.02 14.88 6.87
C ASN A 122 -5.14 15.12 8.12
N ARG A 123 -4.10 14.31 8.31
CA ARG A 123 -3.15 14.50 9.41
C ARG A 123 -2.05 15.51 9.08
N LEU A 124 -1.75 15.70 7.81
CA LEU A 124 -0.74 16.67 7.36
C LEU A 124 -1.16 18.11 7.64
N GLU A 125 -2.43 18.44 7.39
CA GLU A 125 -2.93 19.79 7.56
C GLU A 125 -2.74 20.33 8.99
N PRO A 126 -3.24 19.65 10.06
CA PRO A 126 -2.98 20.13 11.43
C PRO A 126 -1.50 20.12 11.80
N THR A 127 -0.73 19.18 11.31
CA THR A 127 0.73 19.11 11.56
C THR A 127 1.45 20.29 10.93
N MET A 128 1.10 20.70 9.73
CA MET A 128 1.65 21.86 9.05
C MET A 128 1.30 23.15 9.78
N ILE A 129 0.06 23.32 10.23
CA ILE A 129 -0.38 24.47 11.00
C ILE A 129 0.39 24.56 12.33
N ALA A 130 0.54 23.46 13.04
CA ALA A 130 1.29 23.40 14.29
C ALA A 130 2.77 23.75 14.07
N GLY A 131 3.40 23.19 13.03
CA GLY A 131 4.79 23.50 12.67
C GLY A 131 5.01 24.95 12.31
N LEU A 132 4.10 25.52 11.51
CA LEU A 132 4.16 26.93 11.13
C LEU A 132 3.97 27.84 12.34
N SER A 133 3.04 27.52 13.24
CA SER A 133 2.79 28.27 14.47
C SER A 133 3.99 28.27 15.39
N LEU A 134 4.67 27.14 15.55
CA LEU A 134 5.93 27.03 16.31
C LEU A 134 7.04 27.87 15.70
N LEU A 135 7.18 27.86 14.37
CA LEU A 135 8.17 28.66 13.66
C LEU A 135 7.94 30.15 13.88
N VAL A 136 6.69 30.60 13.69
CA VAL A 136 6.31 32.00 13.90
C VAL A 136 6.54 32.42 15.36
N GLY A 137 6.15 31.59 16.31
CA GLY A 137 6.40 31.84 17.74
C GLY A 137 7.88 31.97 18.07
N PHE A 138 8.69 31.06 17.52
CA PHE A 138 10.15 31.11 17.70
C PHE A 138 10.76 32.44 17.13
N VAL A 139 10.36 32.86 15.94
CA VAL A 139 10.81 34.10 15.32
C VAL A 139 10.41 35.30 16.15
N LEU A 140 9.16 35.34 16.65
CA LEU A 140 8.67 36.40 17.51
C LEU A 140 9.49 36.53 18.81
N ILE A 141 9.75 35.40 19.48
CA ILE A 141 10.56 35.38 20.69
C ILE A 141 11.99 35.83 20.40
N SER A 142 12.56 35.41 19.28
CA SER A 142 13.92 35.83 18.87
C SER A 142 14.05 37.33 18.65
N ILE A 143 12.97 38.02 18.25
CA ILE A 143 12.95 39.47 18.05
C ILE A 143 12.65 40.17 19.37
N MET A 144 11.75 39.63 20.19
CA MET A 144 11.29 40.27 21.44
C MET A 144 12.36 40.29 22.54
N LEU A 145 13.15 39.22 22.67
CA LEU A 145 14.17 39.12 23.71
C LEU A 145 15.23 40.26 23.65
N PRO A 146 15.85 40.54 22.50
CA PRO A 146 16.78 41.66 22.39
C PRO A 146 16.12 43.02 22.67
N LEU A 147 14.87 43.22 22.24
CA LEU A 147 14.11 44.46 22.49
C LEU A 147 13.85 44.68 23.98
N MET A 148 13.50 43.63 24.71
CA MET A 148 13.31 43.69 26.16
C MET A 148 14.60 44.02 26.89
N ASN A 149 15.72 43.47 26.47
CA ASN A 149 17.05 43.81 27.02
C ASN A 149 17.42 45.24 26.79
N VAL A 150 17.15 45.79 25.60
CA VAL A 150 17.38 47.21 25.27
C VAL A 150 16.51 48.12 26.13
N LEU A 151 15.23 47.79 26.31
CA LEU A 151 14.32 48.57 27.17
C LEU A 151 14.74 48.56 28.65
N GLN A 152 15.26 47.46 29.14
CA GLN A 152 15.79 47.34 30.50
C GLN A 152 17.07 48.15 30.70
N THR A 153 17.89 48.27 29.68
CA THR A 153 19.15 49.03 29.72
C THR A 153 18.91 50.53 29.62
N LEU A 154 17.81 50.96 29.00
CA LEU A 154 17.42 52.36 28.87
C LEU A 154 16.59 52.89 30.05
N GLY A 155 16.06 52.02 30.86
CA GLY A 155 15.33 52.33 32.08
C GLY A 155 16.23 52.17 33.30
#